data_f32eb5375cdf46de94fdd4d2583dc53b
#
_entry.id   f32eb5375cdf46de94fdd4d2583dc53b
#
_cell.length_a   1.000
_cell.length_b   1.000
_cell.length_c   1.000
_cell.angle_alpha   90.00
_cell.angle_beta   90.00
_cell.angle_gamma   90.00
#
_symmetry.space_group_name_H-M   'P 1'
#
loop_
_entity.id
_entity.type
_entity.pdbx_description
1 polymer ?
#
loop_
_entity_poly.entity_id
_entity_poly.type
_entity_poly.pdbx_seq_one_letter_code
_entity_poly.pdbx_strand_id
1 'polypeptide(L)'
;FIREEKNRGEKKKKDDVDIIETNGSIDDDMKFCSGKKSGEMLRWECYINEAFKVQSWVEIVGMMSGLKGDFLNNLPFIRSMFKKHVVVQGSTERITSVSEAQAYFANYIRPGKPTRLFLEEKLKERSRMQNESTSLSPYETYNPLTGERSYCGVPLPADAPPRPNGRATWDNLKQSWI
;
A
#
# COMPACT_ATOMS: atom_id res chain seq x y z
N PHE A 1 75.53 -18.75 26.24
CA PHE A 1 75.15 -17.40 25.84
C PHE A 1 73.62 -17.31 25.87
N ILE A 2 73.14 -16.76 26.94
CA ILE A 2 71.68 -16.53 27.19
C ILE A 2 71.44 -15.07 26.81
N ARG A 3 70.51 -14.82 25.90
CA ARG A 3 69.98 -13.49 25.58
C ARG A 3 68.58 -13.36 26.16
N GLU A 4 68.45 -12.53 27.16
CA GLU A 4 67.21 -12.06 27.71
C GLU A 4 66.58 -11.06 26.72
N GLU A 5 65.35 -11.33 26.26
CA GLU A 5 64.52 -10.37 25.56
C GLU A 5 63.54 -9.73 26.55
N LYS A 6 63.68 -8.43 26.69
CA LYS A 6 62.83 -7.53 27.50
C LYS A 6 61.46 -7.40 26.88
N ASN A 7 60.46 -7.87 27.57
CA ASN A 7 59.07 -7.66 27.28
C ASN A 7 58.69 -6.20 27.59
N ARG A 8 58.41 -5.38 26.52
CA ARG A 8 57.88 -4.03 26.63
C ARG A 8 56.37 -4.13 26.58
N GLY A 9 55.75 -3.88 27.74
CA GLY A 9 54.28 -3.74 27.86
C GLY A 9 53.75 -2.51 27.13
N GLU A 10 52.97 -2.73 26.07
CA GLU A 10 52.12 -1.69 25.49
C GLU A 10 50.82 -1.57 26.31
N LYS A 11 50.67 -0.41 26.93
CA LYS A 11 49.39 0.03 27.54
C LYS A 11 48.39 0.31 26.41
N LYS A 12 47.42 -0.59 26.19
CA LYS A 12 46.21 -0.27 25.43
C LYS A 12 45.39 0.75 26.23
N LYS A 13 45.25 1.96 25.67
CA LYS A 13 44.21 2.90 26.03
C LYS A 13 42.84 2.25 25.81
N LYS A 14 42.04 2.17 26.84
CA LYS A 14 40.60 1.97 26.76
C LYS A 14 40.00 3.28 26.27
N ASP A 15 39.54 3.28 25.03
CA ASP A 15 38.58 4.27 24.56
C ASP A 15 37.23 3.86 25.15
N ASP A 16 36.75 4.66 26.13
CA ASP A 16 35.39 4.57 26.63
C ASP A 16 34.44 4.96 25.49
N VAL A 17 33.87 3.95 24.84
CA VAL A 17 32.72 4.15 23.97
C VAL A 17 31.53 4.25 24.89
N ASP A 18 31.01 5.48 25.08
CA ASP A 18 29.73 5.74 25.68
C ASP A 18 28.66 4.95 24.92
N ILE A 19 28.26 3.81 25.47
CA ILE A 19 27.07 3.08 25.06
C ILE A 19 25.91 3.96 25.52
N ILE A 20 25.36 4.73 24.60
CA ILE A 20 24.06 5.36 24.77
C ILE A 20 23.08 4.18 24.83
N GLU A 21 22.76 3.74 26.05
CA GLU A 21 21.60 2.91 26.30
C GLU A 21 20.36 3.73 25.94
N THR A 22 19.90 3.58 24.68
CA THR A 22 18.54 3.94 24.34
C THR A 22 17.64 2.88 24.94
N ASN A 23 17.33 3.06 26.23
CA ASN A 23 16.21 2.43 26.89
C ASN A 23 14.92 2.97 26.23
N GLY A 24 14.65 2.55 25.00
CA GLY A 24 13.34 2.62 24.37
C GLY A 24 12.42 1.68 25.13
N SER A 25 11.72 2.21 26.10
CA SER A 25 10.74 1.48 26.89
C SER A 25 9.71 0.85 25.95
N ILE A 26 9.53 -0.47 26.06
CA ILE A 26 8.49 -1.26 25.38
C ILE A 26 7.08 -0.69 25.64
N ASP A 27 6.92 0.14 26.68
CA ASP A 27 5.66 0.78 27.05
C ASP A 27 5.26 2.00 26.18
N ASP A 28 6.19 2.60 25.43
CA ASP A 28 5.87 3.76 24.60
C ASP A 28 5.18 3.35 23.27
N ASP A 29 5.48 2.17 22.75
CA ASP A 29 4.78 1.59 21.58
C ASP A 29 3.31 1.23 21.90
N MET A 30 3.00 0.92 23.16
CA MET A 30 1.63 0.62 23.60
C MET A 30 0.73 1.84 23.67
N LYS A 31 1.26 3.03 23.91
CA LYS A 31 0.48 4.27 24.04
C LYS A 31 -0.05 4.77 22.70
N PHE A 32 0.62 4.44 21.61
CA PHE A 32 0.30 4.95 20.28
C PHE A 32 -0.97 4.30 19.69
N CYS A 33 -1.23 3.03 19.98
CA CYS A 33 -2.43 2.30 19.50
C CYS A 33 -3.66 2.45 20.41
N SER A 34 -3.50 3.07 21.60
CA SER A 34 -4.57 3.16 22.62
C SER A 34 -5.58 4.28 22.42
N GLY A 35 -5.45 5.09 21.40
CA GLY A 35 -6.28 6.28 21.21
C GLY A 35 -7.24 6.23 20.04
N LYS A 36 -8.29 5.39 20.08
CA LYS A 36 -9.64 5.73 19.54
C LYS A 36 -10.60 4.56 19.74
N LYS A 37 -11.69 4.80 20.44
CA LYS A 37 -12.89 3.95 20.49
C LYS A 37 -13.55 3.94 19.12
N SER A 38 -13.17 2.94 18.30
CA SER A 38 -13.90 2.60 17.08
C SER A 38 -13.30 1.28 16.56
N GLY A 39 -13.89 0.15 16.94
CA GLY A 39 -13.48 -1.20 16.52
C GLY A 39 -12.04 -1.52 16.91
N GLU A 40 -11.81 -2.45 17.83
CA GLU A 40 -10.48 -2.84 18.28
C GLU A 40 -9.60 -3.19 17.06
N MET A 41 -8.81 -2.20 16.61
CA MET A 41 -7.81 -2.46 15.59
C MET A 41 -6.75 -3.38 16.20
N LEU A 42 -6.53 -4.52 15.58
CA LEU A 42 -5.57 -5.51 16.04
C LEU A 42 -4.16 -4.89 16.03
N ARG A 43 -3.34 -5.22 17.03
CA ARG A 43 -2.00 -4.63 17.22
C ARG A 43 -1.13 -4.69 15.96
N TRP A 44 -1.12 -5.83 15.27
CA TRP A 44 -0.37 -6.00 14.02
C TRP A 44 -0.85 -5.07 12.89
N GLU A 45 -2.16 -4.76 12.83
CA GLU A 45 -2.69 -3.79 11.85
C GLU A 45 -2.23 -2.37 12.13
N CYS A 46 -2.10 -2.00 13.41
CA CYS A 46 -1.53 -0.72 13.82
C CYS A 46 -0.10 -0.59 13.27
N TYR A 47 0.74 -1.59 13.50
CA TYR A 47 2.12 -1.57 13.01
C TYR A 47 2.22 -1.45 11.49
N ILE A 48 1.36 -2.17 10.76
CA ILE A 48 1.28 -2.01 9.30
C ILE A 48 0.87 -0.59 8.93
N ASN A 49 -0.17 -0.04 9.56
CA ASN A 49 -0.62 1.31 9.23
C ASN A 49 0.47 2.36 9.51
N GLU A 50 1.20 2.23 10.63
CA GLU A 50 2.31 3.13 10.96
C GLU A 50 3.48 2.99 9.98
N ALA A 51 3.81 1.76 9.55
CA ALA A 51 4.83 1.54 8.53
C ALA A 51 4.54 2.33 7.25
N PHE A 52 3.28 2.35 6.81
CA PHE A 52 2.86 3.07 5.61
C PHE A 52 2.72 4.59 5.78
N LYS A 53 2.85 5.13 6.99
CA LYS A 53 2.93 6.58 7.22
C LYS A 53 4.35 7.14 6.99
N VAL A 54 5.37 6.29 7.02
CA VAL A 54 6.76 6.69 6.80
C VAL A 54 6.98 6.90 5.30
N GLN A 55 6.77 8.14 4.84
CA GLN A 55 6.77 8.50 3.42
C GLN A 55 8.07 8.09 2.70
N SER A 56 9.23 8.38 3.29
CA SER A 56 10.53 8.03 2.71
C SER A 56 10.70 6.52 2.49
N TRP A 57 10.25 5.71 3.44
CA TRP A 57 10.28 4.26 3.29
C TRP A 57 9.31 3.78 2.19
N VAL A 58 8.10 4.34 2.13
CA VAL A 58 7.09 4.03 1.09
C VAL A 58 7.65 4.28 -0.30
N GLU A 59 8.32 5.42 -0.50
CA GLU A 59 8.93 5.77 -1.78
C GLU A 59 10.05 4.81 -2.17
N ILE A 60 10.96 4.51 -1.24
CA ILE A 60 12.08 3.58 -1.47
C ILE A 60 11.55 2.18 -1.84
N VAL A 61 10.63 1.64 -1.05
CA VAL A 61 10.10 0.29 -1.31
C VAL A 61 9.27 0.24 -2.60
N GLY A 62 8.59 1.33 -2.93
CA GLY A 62 7.89 1.50 -4.21
C GLY A 62 8.83 1.44 -5.40
N MET A 63 9.95 2.15 -5.35
CA MET A 63 10.99 2.09 -6.37
C MET A 63 11.60 0.68 -6.50
N MET A 64 11.95 0.06 -5.38
CA MET A 64 12.53 -1.28 -5.35
C MET A 64 11.55 -2.37 -5.83
N SER A 65 10.26 -2.15 -5.71
CA SER A 65 9.23 -3.10 -6.17
C SER A 65 9.14 -3.22 -7.69
N GLY A 66 9.60 -2.22 -8.44
CA GLY A 66 9.45 -2.12 -9.89
C GLY A 66 8.03 -1.81 -10.39
N LEU A 67 7.08 -1.53 -9.49
CA LEU A 67 5.69 -1.15 -9.86
C LEU A 67 5.58 0.28 -10.38
N LYS A 68 6.61 1.08 -10.22
CA LYS A 68 6.65 2.48 -10.70
C LYS A 68 5.46 3.30 -10.16
N GLY A 69 4.79 4.05 -11.04
CA GLY A 69 3.63 4.87 -10.69
C GLY A 69 2.43 4.08 -10.14
N ASP A 70 2.26 2.84 -10.57
CA ASP A 70 1.14 2.00 -10.10
C ASP A 70 1.21 1.72 -8.61
N PHE A 71 2.41 1.74 -8.01
CA PHE A 71 2.58 1.55 -6.58
C PHE A 71 1.93 2.69 -5.78
N LEU A 72 2.29 3.92 -6.04
CA LEU A 72 1.78 5.09 -5.31
C LEU A 72 0.29 5.33 -5.59
N ASN A 73 -0.13 5.18 -6.85
CA ASN A 73 -1.53 5.35 -7.26
C ASN A 73 -2.47 4.33 -6.60
N ASN A 74 -1.96 3.15 -6.28
CA ASN A 74 -2.76 2.06 -5.69
C ASN A 74 -2.33 1.71 -4.26
N LEU A 75 -1.61 2.58 -3.56
CA LEU A 75 -1.07 2.31 -2.22
C LEU A 75 -2.12 1.80 -1.21
N PRO A 76 -3.34 2.40 -1.10
CA PRO A 76 -4.37 1.89 -0.20
C PRO A 76 -4.81 0.46 -0.54
N PHE A 77 -4.93 0.14 -1.83
CA PHE A 77 -5.27 -1.19 -2.30
C PHE A 77 -4.15 -2.21 -2.00
N ILE A 78 -2.91 -1.86 -2.30
CA ILE A 78 -1.73 -2.70 -2.03
C ILE A 78 -1.61 -3.01 -0.54
N ARG A 79 -1.81 -2.00 0.33
CA ARG A 79 -1.84 -2.17 1.78
C ARG A 79 -2.95 -3.13 2.23
N SER A 80 -4.15 -3.01 1.65
CA SER A 80 -5.27 -3.92 1.93
C SER A 80 -4.95 -5.35 1.53
N MET A 81 -4.37 -5.55 0.35
CA MET A 81 -3.94 -6.88 -0.13
C MET A 81 -2.86 -7.49 0.75
N PHE A 82 -1.91 -6.67 1.21
CA PHE A 82 -0.89 -7.12 2.15
C PHE A 82 -1.49 -7.57 3.49
N LYS A 83 -2.43 -6.81 4.07
CA LYS A 83 -3.13 -7.22 5.30
C LYS A 83 -3.85 -8.57 5.12
N LYS A 84 -4.56 -8.75 4.01
CA LYS A 84 -5.21 -10.03 3.69
C LYS A 84 -4.19 -11.17 3.59
N HIS A 85 -3.04 -10.93 2.96
CA HIS A 85 -1.97 -11.91 2.87
C HIS A 85 -1.43 -12.30 4.25
N VAL A 86 -1.19 -11.35 5.14
CA VAL A 86 -0.73 -11.60 6.52
C VAL A 86 -1.70 -12.52 7.27
N VAL A 87 -3.01 -12.26 7.16
CA VAL A 87 -4.06 -13.09 7.79
C VAL A 87 -4.07 -14.50 7.19
N VAL A 88 -4.09 -14.62 5.87
CA VAL A 88 -4.13 -15.93 5.17
C VAL A 88 -2.91 -16.77 5.51
N GLN A 89 -1.74 -16.14 5.67
CA GLN A 89 -0.50 -16.83 6.05
C GLN A 89 -0.40 -17.15 7.55
N GLY A 90 -1.38 -16.75 8.37
CA GLY A 90 -1.32 -16.91 9.82
C GLY A 90 -0.12 -16.18 10.45
N SER A 91 0.34 -15.11 9.83
CA SER A 91 1.58 -14.40 10.23
C SER A 91 1.33 -13.15 11.05
N THR A 92 0.14 -12.99 11.60
CA THR A 92 -0.25 -11.84 12.42
C THR A 92 0.62 -11.68 13.67
N GLU A 93 0.98 -12.79 14.30
CA GLU A 93 1.83 -12.82 15.50
C GLU A 93 3.31 -12.49 15.23
N ARG A 94 3.74 -12.57 13.96
CA ARG A 94 5.10 -12.22 13.55
C ARG A 94 5.32 -10.72 13.40
N ILE A 95 4.25 -9.94 13.37
CA ILE A 95 4.32 -8.49 13.23
C ILE A 95 4.14 -7.88 14.61
N THR A 96 5.26 -7.72 15.32
CA THR A 96 5.30 -7.20 16.70
C THR A 96 5.81 -5.75 16.75
N SER A 97 6.30 -5.22 15.61
CA SER A 97 6.82 -3.86 15.50
C SER A 97 6.61 -3.28 14.09
N VAL A 98 6.78 -1.97 13.96
CA VAL A 98 6.77 -1.27 12.67
C VAL A 98 7.88 -1.78 11.75
N SER A 99 9.08 -2.03 12.30
CA SER A 99 10.23 -2.54 11.53
C SER A 99 9.95 -3.93 10.94
N GLU A 100 9.31 -4.83 11.69
CA GLU A 100 8.91 -6.13 11.19
C GLU A 100 7.83 -6.04 10.13
N ALA A 101 6.85 -5.14 10.30
CA ALA A 101 5.86 -4.86 9.27
C ALA A 101 6.51 -4.40 7.96
N GLN A 102 7.51 -3.50 8.06
CA GLN A 102 8.29 -3.01 6.92
C GLN A 102 9.09 -4.13 6.24
N ALA A 103 9.80 -4.94 7.01
CA ALA A 103 10.61 -6.05 6.48
C ALA A 103 9.72 -7.10 5.80
N TYR A 104 8.58 -7.44 6.41
CA TYR A 104 7.64 -8.42 5.84
C TYR A 104 7.01 -7.91 4.55
N PHE A 105 6.60 -6.63 4.52
CA PHE A 105 6.07 -6.00 3.30
C PHE A 105 7.11 -5.93 2.18
N ALA A 106 8.35 -5.55 2.48
CA ALA A 106 9.44 -5.50 1.50
C ALA A 106 9.67 -6.89 0.86
N ASN A 107 9.58 -7.96 1.64
CA ASN A 107 9.66 -9.32 1.12
C ASN A 107 8.41 -9.72 0.31
N TYR A 108 7.21 -9.30 0.73
CA TYR A 108 5.94 -9.55 0.03
C TYR A 108 5.93 -8.96 -1.38
N ILE A 109 6.45 -7.74 -1.54
CA ILE A 109 6.43 -6.99 -2.80
C ILE A 109 7.70 -7.20 -3.66
N ARG A 110 8.64 -8.02 -3.19
CA ARG A 110 9.94 -8.25 -3.87
C ARG A 110 9.74 -8.80 -5.28
N PRO A 111 10.43 -8.24 -6.30
CA PRO A 111 10.38 -8.77 -7.65
C PRO A 111 10.71 -10.27 -7.72
N GLY A 112 9.99 -11.01 -8.58
CA GLY A 112 10.16 -12.46 -8.73
C GLY A 112 9.46 -13.34 -7.70
N LYS A 113 8.81 -12.76 -6.68
CA LYS A 113 8.00 -13.53 -5.73
C LYS A 113 6.59 -13.81 -6.29
N PRO A 114 6.00 -14.99 -6.01
CA PRO A 114 4.62 -15.31 -6.41
C PRO A 114 3.60 -14.29 -5.90
N THR A 115 3.80 -13.78 -4.67
CA THR A 115 2.98 -12.72 -4.06
C THR A 115 2.99 -11.44 -4.87
N ARG A 116 4.13 -11.09 -5.44
CA ARG A 116 4.30 -9.92 -6.29
C ARG A 116 3.61 -10.10 -7.65
N LEU A 117 3.73 -11.28 -8.27
CA LEU A 117 3.04 -11.60 -9.53
C LEU A 117 1.52 -11.55 -9.37
N PHE A 118 1.02 -12.14 -8.28
CA PHE A 118 -0.40 -12.07 -7.93
C PHE A 118 -0.89 -10.62 -7.73
N LEU A 119 -0.09 -9.80 -7.07
CA LEU A 119 -0.42 -8.38 -6.87
C LEU A 119 -0.49 -7.63 -8.21
N GLU A 120 0.45 -7.88 -9.13
CA GLU A 120 0.42 -7.28 -10.48
C GLU A 120 -0.84 -7.64 -11.25
N GLU A 121 -1.23 -8.90 -11.19
CA GLU A 121 -2.45 -9.36 -11.84
C GLU A 121 -3.67 -8.63 -11.29
N LYS A 122 -3.77 -8.50 -9.97
CA LYS A 122 -4.87 -7.76 -9.31
C LYS A 122 -4.87 -6.26 -9.62
N LEU A 123 -3.70 -5.65 -9.78
CA LEU A 123 -3.58 -4.25 -10.22
C LEU A 123 -4.05 -4.08 -11.67
N LYS A 124 -3.68 -4.99 -12.56
CA LYS A 124 -4.14 -4.98 -13.96
C LYS A 124 -5.65 -5.18 -14.06
N GLU A 125 -6.21 -6.11 -13.30
CA GLU A 125 -7.66 -6.34 -13.23
C GLU A 125 -8.39 -5.07 -12.76
N ARG A 126 -7.90 -4.43 -11.69
CA ARG A 126 -8.46 -3.19 -11.18
C ARG A 126 -8.41 -2.06 -12.22
N SER A 127 -7.30 -1.92 -12.94
CA SER A 127 -7.16 -0.90 -14.01
C SER A 127 -8.12 -1.14 -15.17
N ARG A 128 -8.38 -2.42 -15.53
CA ARG A 128 -9.40 -2.76 -16.54
C ARG A 128 -10.79 -2.32 -16.07
N MET A 129 -11.19 -2.69 -14.87
CA MET A 129 -12.51 -2.32 -14.32
C MET A 129 -12.68 -0.81 -14.24
N GLN A 130 -11.63 -0.07 -13.87
CA GLN A 130 -11.68 1.39 -13.85
C GLN A 130 -11.81 1.97 -15.27
N ASN A 131 -11.12 1.43 -16.25
CA ASN A 131 -11.21 1.87 -17.63
C ASN A 131 -12.56 1.53 -18.26
N GLU A 132 -13.15 0.40 -17.93
CA GLU A 132 -14.49 0.01 -18.39
C GLU A 132 -15.56 0.92 -17.78
N SER A 133 -15.43 1.30 -16.52
CA SER A 133 -16.33 2.25 -15.87
C SER A 133 -16.10 3.71 -16.31
N THR A 134 -14.92 4.02 -16.86
CA THR A 134 -14.58 5.37 -17.37
C THR A 134 -14.81 5.49 -18.89
N SER A 135 -15.28 4.46 -19.58
CA SER A 135 -15.62 4.51 -21.01
C SER A 135 -16.91 5.28 -21.31
N LEU A 136 -17.46 5.97 -20.30
CA LEU A 136 -18.46 6.99 -20.53
C LEU A 136 -17.82 8.09 -21.39
N SER A 137 -18.47 8.41 -22.51
CA SER A 137 -18.10 9.57 -23.34
C SER A 137 -17.92 10.80 -22.46
N PRO A 138 -17.00 11.74 -22.79
CA PRO A 138 -16.85 12.99 -22.04
C PRO A 138 -18.15 13.78 -21.89
N TYR A 139 -19.17 13.45 -22.67
CA TYR A 139 -20.51 14.04 -22.60
C TYR A 139 -21.51 13.22 -21.78
N GLU A 140 -21.15 12.04 -21.32
CA GLU A 140 -21.95 11.23 -20.43
C GLU A 140 -21.48 11.39 -18.98
N THR A 141 -22.42 11.57 -18.07
CA THR A 141 -22.17 11.55 -16.64
C THR A 141 -22.96 10.42 -15.98
N TYR A 142 -22.40 9.85 -14.93
CA TYR A 142 -23.02 8.78 -14.14
C TYR A 142 -22.98 9.16 -12.67
N ASN A 143 -24.13 9.13 -12.03
CA ASN A 143 -24.23 9.32 -10.59
C ASN A 143 -24.20 7.96 -9.89
N PRO A 144 -23.12 7.61 -9.17
CA PRO A 144 -23.00 6.30 -8.53
C PRO A 144 -23.95 6.11 -7.34
N LEU A 145 -24.54 7.20 -6.80
CA LEU A 145 -25.46 7.14 -5.68
C LEU A 145 -26.89 6.86 -6.13
N THR A 146 -27.32 7.41 -7.26
CA THR A 146 -28.68 7.25 -7.79
C THR A 146 -28.76 6.24 -8.93
N GLY A 147 -27.61 5.87 -9.52
CA GLY A 147 -27.58 5.03 -10.71
C GLY A 147 -27.99 5.75 -11.99
N GLU A 148 -28.22 7.07 -11.92
CA GLU A 148 -28.69 7.86 -13.05
C GLU A 148 -27.54 8.15 -14.03
N ARG A 149 -27.86 8.01 -15.32
CA ARG A 149 -26.98 8.40 -16.43
C ARG A 149 -27.56 9.64 -17.09
N SER A 150 -26.68 10.54 -17.53
CA SER A 150 -27.12 11.67 -18.36
C SER A 150 -26.14 11.91 -19.52
N TYR A 151 -26.65 12.46 -20.63
CA TYR A 151 -25.88 12.82 -21.80
C TYR A 151 -26.06 14.30 -22.10
N CYS A 152 -24.98 15.05 -22.15
CA CYS A 152 -25.02 16.52 -22.30
C CYS A 152 -26.00 17.22 -21.33
N GLY A 153 -26.09 16.72 -20.09
CA GLY A 153 -26.99 17.25 -19.06
C GLY A 153 -28.46 16.79 -19.17
N VAL A 154 -28.80 15.96 -20.16
CA VAL A 154 -30.13 15.37 -20.32
C VAL A 154 -30.14 13.98 -19.67
N PRO A 155 -31.07 13.69 -18.73
CA PRO A 155 -31.19 12.37 -18.12
C PRO A 155 -31.47 11.30 -19.17
N LEU A 156 -30.75 10.19 -19.11
CA LEU A 156 -31.00 9.00 -19.93
C LEU A 156 -31.94 8.04 -19.18
N PRO A 157 -32.85 7.34 -19.87
CA PRO A 157 -33.62 6.26 -19.28
C PRO A 157 -32.70 5.17 -18.69
N ALA A 158 -33.17 4.48 -17.64
CA ALA A 158 -32.40 3.46 -16.96
C ALA A 158 -32.04 2.26 -17.88
N ASP A 159 -32.87 2.00 -18.87
CA ASP A 159 -32.73 0.96 -19.89
C ASP A 159 -32.04 1.44 -21.19
N ALA A 160 -31.59 2.70 -21.22
CA ALA A 160 -30.88 3.24 -22.38
C ALA A 160 -29.65 2.41 -22.72
N PRO A 161 -29.50 1.95 -23.97
CA PRO A 161 -28.33 1.19 -24.40
C PRO A 161 -27.06 2.04 -24.29
N PRO A 162 -25.90 1.40 -24.16
CA PRO A 162 -24.64 2.13 -24.18
C PRO A 162 -24.44 2.86 -25.51
N ARG A 163 -23.75 4.00 -25.46
CA ARG A 163 -23.47 4.78 -26.66
C ARG A 163 -22.67 3.97 -27.68
N PRO A 164 -23.12 3.80 -28.91
CA PRO A 164 -22.48 2.89 -29.88
C PRO A 164 -21.13 3.42 -30.40
N ASN A 165 -20.95 4.72 -30.47
CA ASN A 165 -19.69 5.36 -30.88
C ASN A 165 -19.60 6.83 -30.42
N GLY A 166 -18.42 7.43 -30.56
CA GLY A 166 -18.17 8.80 -30.13
C GLY A 166 -18.92 9.89 -30.93
N ARG A 167 -19.60 9.58 -32.04
CA ARG A 167 -20.36 10.51 -32.88
C ARG A 167 -21.86 10.45 -32.63
N ALA A 168 -22.36 9.35 -32.05
CA ALA A 168 -23.79 9.19 -31.78
C ALA A 168 -24.26 10.24 -30.77
N THR A 169 -25.44 10.81 -31.03
CA THR A 169 -26.15 11.77 -30.15
C THR A 169 -27.45 11.14 -29.68
N TRP A 170 -27.85 11.44 -28.44
CA TRP A 170 -29.10 10.91 -27.88
C TRP A 170 -30.31 11.72 -28.39
N ASP A 171 -31.24 11.03 -29.03
CA ASP A 171 -32.53 11.60 -29.43
C ASP A 171 -33.58 11.29 -28.35
N ASN A 172 -33.97 12.33 -27.63
CA ASN A 172 -34.90 12.19 -26.50
C ASN A 172 -36.34 11.85 -26.94
N LEU A 173 -36.70 12.17 -28.20
CA LEU A 173 -38.04 11.80 -28.74
C LEU A 173 -38.07 10.33 -29.17
N LYS A 174 -36.99 9.84 -29.77
CA LYS A 174 -36.91 8.46 -30.25
C LYS A 174 -36.40 7.50 -29.16
N GLN A 175 -35.92 8.03 -28.04
CA GLN A 175 -35.29 7.25 -26.96
C GLN A 175 -34.18 6.33 -27.49
N SER A 176 -33.39 6.84 -28.43
CA SER A 176 -32.32 6.07 -29.10
C SER A 176 -31.15 6.92 -29.52
N TRP A 177 -30.01 6.29 -29.70
CA TRP A 177 -28.81 6.91 -30.27
C TRP A 177 -28.97 7.06 -31.81
N ILE A 178 -28.66 8.23 -32.32
CA ILE A 178 -28.66 8.56 -33.75
C ILE A 178 -27.29 9.07 -34.19
#